data_00e512c96f26a6ac790ec0820b07eb7b
#
_entry.id   00e512c96f26a6ac790ec0820b07eb7b
#
_cell.length_a   1.000
_cell.length_b   1.000
_cell.length_c   1.000
_cell.angle_alpha   90.00
_cell.angle_beta   90.00
_cell.angle_gamma   90.00
#
_symmetry.space_group_name_H-M   'P 1'
#
loop_
_entity.id
_entity.type
_entity.pdbx_description
1 polymer ?
#
loop_
_entity_poly.entity_id
_entity_poly.type
_entity_poly.pdbx_seq_one_letter_code
_entity_poly.pdbx_strand_id
1 'polypeptide(L)'
;MDIQIKYDNGQMNIHMDAFFPTSQARLKKLLKIVDLDFEHRNDIVQTMQQFFQDKVKELEERRISSGKKAVEYKQKVADTAAIIESRKHPNGVPLTKDELADMKEHFKAVYAGCISDFNRCIRQKNLFLKHLEILEQRK
;
A
#
# COMPACT_ATOMS: atom_id res chain seq x y z
N MET A 1 -8.32 15.36 -7.62
CA MET A 1 -8.79 15.22 -6.64
C MET A 1 -9.63 14.20 -6.33
N ASP A 2 -10.09 13.59 -5.97
CA ASP A 2 -10.34 12.97 -5.50
C ASP A 2 -11.54 12.31 -4.95
N ILE A 3 -12.55 12.93 -4.51
CA ILE A 3 -13.83 12.36 -4.18
C ILE A 3 -14.86 12.91 -5.16
N GLN A 4 -15.53 11.99 -5.86
CA GLN A 4 -16.69 12.33 -6.65
C GLN A 4 -17.92 11.81 -5.92
N ILE A 5 -18.85 12.70 -5.65
CA ILE A 5 -20.11 12.35 -5.03
C ILE A 5 -21.18 12.50 -6.10
N LYS A 6 -21.87 11.41 -6.42
CA LYS A 6 -22.94 11.39 -7.40
C LYS A 6 -24.23 10.90 -6.77
N TYR A 7 -25.32 11.52 -7.11
CA TYR A 7 -26.66 11.09 -6.69
C TYR A 7 -27.36 10.47 -7.90
N ASP A 8 -27.77 9.23 -7.74
CA ASP A 8 -28.46 8.49 -8.80
C ASP A 8 -29.72 7.84 -8.19
N ASN A 9 -30.88 8.23 -8.71
CA ASN A 9 -32.18 7.75 -8.20
C ASN A 9 -32.35 7.93 -6.69
N GLY A 10 -31.82 9.01 -6.12
CA GLY A 10 -31.85 9.29 -4.69
C GLY A 10 -30.80 8.52 -3.88
N GLN A 11 -29.99 7.72 -4.53
CA GLN A 11 -28.85 7.05 -3.89
C GLN A 11 -27.57 7.85 -4.07
N MET A 12 -26.82 7.95 -2.98
CA MET A 12 -25.52 8.61 -3.01
C MET A 12 -24.44 7.60 -3.36
N ASN A 13 -23.69 7.91 -4.42
CA ASN A 13 -22.53 7.14 -4.83
C ASN A 13 -21.27 7.98 -4.62
N ILE A 14 -20.34 7.44 -3.82
CA ILE A 14 -19.07 8.10 -3.53
C ILE A 14 -17.96 7.33 -4.22
N HIS A 15 -17.23 8.04 -5.09
CA HIS A 15 -16.07 7.50 -5.76
C HIS A 15 -14.82 8.19 -5.23
N MET A 16 -13.86 7.42 -4.73
CA MET A 16 -12.60 7.93 -4.21
C MET A 16 -11.44 7.35 -5.00
N ASP A 17 -10.52 8.23 -5.40
CA ASP A 17 -9.29 7.81 -6.03
C ASP A 17 -8.33 7.15 -5.04
N ALA A 18 -7.50 6.24 -5.55
CA ALA A 18 -6.54 5.51 -4.74
C ALA A 18 -5.51 6.41 -4.02
N PHE A 19 -5.26 7.60 -4.57
CA PHE A 19 -4.28 8.55 -4.03
C PHE A 19 -4.87 9.64 -3.16
N PHE A 20 -6.13 9.55 -2.88
CA PHE A 20 -6.85 10.64 -2.30
C PHE A 20 -7.43 10.26 -0.93
N PRO A 21 -7.53 11.18 -0.01
CA PRO A 21 -6.75 12.41 0.07
C PRO A 21 -5.31 12.14 0.51
N THR A 22 -4.36 12.87 -0.08
CA THR A 22 -2.93 12.63 0.14
C THR A 22 -2.37 13.31 1.38
N SER A 23 -3.18 14.09 2.08
CA SER A 23 -2.75 14.78 3.31
C SER A 23 -3.94 15.08 4.20
N GLN A 24 -3.67 15.31 5.47
CA GLN A 24 -4.68 15.75 6.44
C GLN A 24 -5.28 17.10 6.05
N ALA A 25 -4.46 18.00 5.52
CA ALA A 25 -4.94 19.32 5.07
C ALA A 25 -5.95 19.21 3.94
N ARG A 26 -5.71 18.33 2.98
CA ARG A 26 -6.65 18.06 1.88
C ARG A 26 -7.94 17.45 2.37
N LEU A 27 -7.87 16.52 3.31
CA LEU A 27 -9.05 15.94 3.92
C LEU A 27 -9.88 17.01 4.64
N LYS A 28 -9.25 17.89 5.42
CA LYS A 28 -9.94 18.97 6.11
C LYS A 28 -10.63 19.95 5.15
N LYS A 29 -9.97 20.29 4.04
CA LYS A 29 -10.57 21.10 2.98
C LYS A 29 -11.81 20.45 2.40
N LEU A 30 -11.71 19.15 2.09
CA LEU A 30 -12.82 18.37 1.55
C LEU A 30 -13.99 18.35 2.52
N LEU A 31 -13.73 18.15 3.81
CA LEU A 31 -14.77 18.11 4.82
C LEU A 31 -15.52 19.43 4.96
N LYS A 32 -14.84 20.56 4.72
CA LYS A 32 -15.51 21.86 4.67
C LYS A 32 -16.54 21.92 3.53
N ILE A 33 -16.22 21.33 2.39
CA ILE A 33 -17.13 21.24 1.25
C ILE A 33 -18.29 20.30 1.59
N VAL A 34 -17.99 19.16 2.17
CA VAL A 34 -19.01 18.17 2.59
C VAL A 34 -19.98 18.77 3.60
N ASP A 35 -19.50 19.62 4.52
CA ASP A 35 -20.32 20.27 5.54
C ASP A 35 -21.36 21.22 4.95
N LEU A 36 -21.19 21.66 3.73
CA LEU A 36 -22.19 22.49 3.02
C LEU A 36 -23.43 21.70 2.59
N ASP A 37 -23.31 20.38 2.50
CA ASP A 37 -24.43 19.50 2.16
C ASP A 37 -25.10 19.00 3.46
N PHE A 38 -25.95 19.83 4.03
CA PHE A 38 -26.61 19.55 5.30
C PHE A 38 -27.47 18.29 5.29
N GLU A 39 -27.97 17.90 4.14
CA GLU A 39 -28.82 16.72 3.99
C GLU A 39 -28.00 15.42 4.02
N HIS A 40 -26.81 15.42 3.39
CA HIS A 40 -26.05 14.21 3.13
C HIS A 40 -24.70 14.12 3.88
N ARG A 41 -24.28 15.19 4.55
CA ARG A 41 -22.95 15.26 5.17
C ARG A 41 -22.63 14.10 6.12
N ASN A 42 -23.61 13.67 6.91
CA ASN A 42 -23.40 12.57 7.86
C ASN A 42 -23.20 11.24 7.12
N ASP A 43 -24.00 11.00 6.08
CA ASP A 43 -23.86 9.80 5.26
C ASP A 43 -22.54 9.78 4.48
N ILE A 44 -22.12 10.94 3.97
CA ILE A 44 -20.84 11.09 3.28
C ILE A 44 -19.70 10.78 4.22
N VAL A 45 -19.68 11.37 5.41
CA VAL A 45 -18.63 11.14 6.41
C VAL A 45 -18.59 9.66 6.83
N GLN A 46 -19.74 9.05 7.02
CA GLN A 46 -19.84 7.64 7.40
C GLN A 46 -19.29 6.72 6.29
N THR A 47 -19.59 7.04 5.03
CA THR A 47 -19.05 6.30 3.88
C THR A 47 -17.53 6.46 3.77
N MET A 48 -17.03 7.67 3.97
CA MET A 48 -15.58 7.93 4.00
C MET A 48 -14.90 7.14 5.12
N GLN A 49 -15.51 7.11 6.29
CA GLN A 49 -14.99 6.37 7.44
C GLN A 49 -14.87 4.89 7.13
N GLN A 50 -15.92 4.30 6.53
CA GLN A 50 -15.90 2.90 6.13
C GLN A 50 -14.82 2.63 5.07
N PHE A 51 -14.69 3.52 4.09
CA PHE A 51 -13.67 3.40 3.06
C PHE A 51 -12.26 3.40 3.67
N PHE A 52 -11.97 4.32 4.58
CA PHE A 52 -10.65 4.38 5.22
C PHE A 52 -10.39 3.17 6.11
N GLN A 53 -11.40 2.66 6.81
CA GLN A 53 -11.27 1.44 7.60
C GLN A 53 -10.92 0.23 6.73
N ASP A 54 -11.60 0.10 5.59
CA ASP A 54 -11.35 -0.97 4.63
C ASP A 54 -9.95 -0.87 4.04
N LYS A 55 -9.48 0.35 3.73
CA LYS A 55 -8.13 0.59 3.24
C LYS A 55 -7.06 0.26 4.28
N VAL A 56 -7.26 0.60 5.53
CA VAL A 56 -6.35 0.25 6.62
C VAL A 56 -6.21 -1.28 6.72
N LYS A 57 -7.31 -2.00 6.66
CA LYS A 57 -7.32 -3.46 6.71
C LYS A 57 -6.59 -4.07 5.51
N GLU A 58 -6.91 -3.61 4.31
CA GLU A 58 -6.28 -4.05 3.06
C GLU A 58 -4.76 -3.82 3.08
N LEU A 59 -4.32 -2.64 3.52
CA LEU A 59 -2.92 -2.29 3.60
C LEU A 59 -2.18 -3.10 4.66
N GLU A 60 -2.83 -3.42 5.78
CA GLU A 60 -2.25 -4.29 6.80
C GLU A 60 -2.04 -5.71 6.28
N GLU A 61 -3.00 -6.27 5.57
CA GLU A 61 -2.87 -7.58 4.93
C GLU A 61 -1.74 -7.59 3.91
N ARG A 62 -1.65 -6.53 3.10
CA ARG A 62 -0.59 -6.38 2.11
C ARG A 62 0.78 -6.19 2.75
N ARG A 63 0.86 -5.46 3.86
CA ARG A 63 2.10 -5.30 4.63
C ARG A 63 2.62 -6.65 5.11
N ILE A 64 1.75 -7.47 5.67
CA ILE A 64 2.10 -8.81 6.16
C ILE A 64 2.60 -9.66 5.01
N SER A 65 1.90 -9.67 3.88
CA SER A 65 2.29 -10.44 2.68
C SER A 65 3.65 -9.99 2.13
N SER A 66 3.87 -8.68 2.01
CA SER A 66 5.14 -8.13 1.53
C SER A 66 6.29 -8.42 2.49
N GLY A 67 6.02 -8.38 3.80
CA GLY A 67 7.00 -8.73 4.84
C GLY A 67 7.43 -10.19 4.74
N LYS A 68 6.49 -11.11 4.56
CA LYS A 68 6.78 -12.53 4.36
C LYS A 68 7.62 -12.78 3.12
N LYS A 69 7.26 -12.13 2.00
CA LYS A 69 8.04 -12.21 0.76
C LYS A 69 9.45 -11.67 0.94
N ALA A 70 9.62 -10.56 1.66
CA ALA A 70 10.93 -9.98 1.92
C ALA A 70 11.83 -10.95 2.67
N VAL A 71 11.31 -11.61 3.71
CA VAL A 71 12.06 -12.63 4.46
C VAL A 71 12.44 -13.80 3.56
N GLU A 72 11.52 -14.28 2.74
CA GLU A 72 11.74 -15.38 1.79
C GLU A 72 12.83 -15.03 0.78
N TYR A 73 12.75 -13.85 0.16
CA TYR A 73 13.76 -13.41 -0.83
C TYR A 73 15.09 -13.04 -0.21
N LYS A 74 15.11 -12.58 1.04
CA LYS A 74 16.36 -12.40 1.79
C LYS A 74 17.12 -13.72 1.90
N GLN A 75 16.41 -14.81 2.20
CA GLN A 75 17.01 -16.13 2.25
C GLN A 75 17.50 -16.58 0.87
N LYS A 76 16.71 -16.33 -0.18
CA LYS A 76 17.12 -16.66 -1.55
C LYS A 76 18.35 -15.87 -2.00
N VAL A 77 18.50 -14.62 -1.58
CA VAL A 77 19.71 -13.84 -1.84
C VAL A 77 20.91 -14.46 -1.13
N ALA A 78 20.76 -14.89 0.11
CA ALA A 78 21.83 -15.56 0.86
C ALA A 78 22.21 -16.90 0.21
N ASP A 79 21.24 -17.71 -0.20
CA ASP A 79 21.47 -18.97 -0.91
C ASP A 79 22.17 -18.75 -2.24
N THR A 80 21.78 -17.71 -2.98
CA THR A 80 22.41 -17.32 -4.25
C THR A 80 23.86 -16.89 -4.01
N ALA A 81 24.15 -16.18 -2.94
CA ALA A 81 25.50 -15.78 -2.59
C ALA A 81 26.39 -17.02 -2.39
N ALA A 82 25.88 -18.07 -1.75
CA ALA A 82 26.60 -19.33 -1.57
C ALA A 82 26.88 -20.01 -2.92
N ILE A 83 25.89 -20.02 -3.84
CA ILE A 83 26.05 -20.56 -5.19
C ILE A 83 27.10 -19.75 -5.96
N ILE A 84 27.04 -18.44 -5.87
CA ILE A 84 27.99 -17.53 -6.53
C ILE A 84 29.41 -17.79 -6.01
N GLU A 85 29.57 -17.96 -4.70
CA GLU A 85 30.87 -18.23 -4.08
C GLU A 85 31.44 -19.56 -4.57
N SER A 86 30.61 -20.59 -4.67
CA SER A 86 31.01 -21.91 -5.17
C SER A 86 31.28 -21.91 -6.69
N ARG A 87 30.73 -20.95 -7.41
CA ARG A 87 30.79 -20.82 -8.90
C ARG A 87 30.21 -22.02 -9.64
N LYS A 88 29.35 -22.79 -8.98
CA LYS A 88 28.73 -23.98 -9.56
C LYS A 88 27.27 -24.04 -9.21
N HIS A 89 26.47 -24.56 -10.14
CA HIS A 89 25.10 -24.93 -9.85
C HIS A 89 25.08 -26.06 -8.80
N PRO A 90 23.96 -26.26 -8.08
CA PRO A 90 23.82 -27.36 -7.12
C PRO A 90 24.13 -28.74 -7.71
N ASN A 91 23.94 -28.90 -9.04
CA ASN A 91 24.27 -30.15 -9.75
C ASN A 91 25.73 -30.25 -10.20
N GLY A 92 26.59 -29.31 -9.82
CA GLY A 92 28.01 -29.29 -10.13
C GLY A 92 28.40 -28.67 -11.46
N VAL A 93 27.46 -28.19 -12.25
CA VAL A 93 27.75 -27.50 -13.52
C VAL A 93 28.28 -26.11 -13.23
N PRO A 94 29.40 -25.67 -13.89
CA PRO A 94 29.94 -24.34 -13.70
C PRO A 94 28.95 -23.25 -14.10
N LEU A 95 28.91 -22.15 -13.33
CA LEU A 95 28.14 -20.97 -13.64
C LEU A 95 28.86 -20.08 -14.65
N THR A 96 28.14 -19.54 -15.62
CA THR A 96 28.67 -18.51 -16.51
C THR A 96 28.67 -17.15 -15.78
N LYS A 97 29.44 -16.18 -16.30
CA LYS A 97 29.47 -14.83 -15.77
C LYS A 97 28.10 -14.17 -15.87
N ASP A 98 27.38 -14.40 -16.97
CA ASP A 98 26.07 -13.82 -17.21
C ASP A 98 25.04 -14.39 -16.26
N GLU A 99 25.06 -15.69 -16.01
CA GLU A 99 24.19 -16.34 -15.02
C GLU A 99 24.41 -15.77 -13.61
N LEU A 100 25.67 -15.58 -13.21
CA LEU A 100 26.03 -15.00 -11.92
C LEU A 100 25.48 -13.57 -11.77
N ALA A 101 25.66 -12.74 -12.80
CA ALA A 101 25.18 -11.37 -12.80
C ALA A 101 23.64 -11.33 -12.73
N ASP A 102 22.97 -12.13 -13.55
CA ASP A 102 21.51 -12.19 -13.61
C ASP A 102 20.89 -12.65 -12.30
N MET A 103 21.43 -13.71 -11.70
CA MET A 103 20.94 -14.23 -10.41
C MET A 103 21.07 -13.17 -9.32
N LYS A 104 22.23 -12.52 -9.25
CA LYS A 104 22.53 -11.52 -8.24
C LYS A 104 21.61 -10.30 -8.37
N GLU A 105 21.42 -9.83 -9.59
CA GLU A 105 20.57 -8.66 -9.86
C GLU A 105 19.10 -8.96 -9.64
N HIS A 106 18.62 -10.10 -10.11
CA HIS A 106 17.22 -10.49 -10.00
C HIS A 106 16.76 -10.55 -8.53
N PHE A 107 17.45 -11.31 -7.70
CA PHE A 107 17.01 -11.49 -6.31
C PHE A 107 17.15 -10.22 -5.48
N LYS A 108 18.17 -9.40 -5.75
CA LYS A 108 18.32 -8.09 -5.10
C LYS A 108 17.18 -7.15 -5.47
N ALA A 109 16.80 -7.11 -6.74
CA ALA A 109 15.72 -6.25 -7.23
C ALA A 109 14.38 -6.66 -6.60
N VAL A 110 14.07 -7.95 -6.55
CA VAL A 110 12.83 -8.45 -5.95
C VAL A 110 12.77 -8.17 -4.45
N TYR A 111 13.88 -8.39 -3.75
CA TYR A 111 13.96 -8.10 -2.32
C TYR A 111 13.74 -6.60 -2.05
N ALA A 112 14.42 -5.73 -2.80
CA ALA A 112 14.26 -4.29 -2.67
C ALA A 112 12.82 -3.85 -2.95
N GLY A 113 12.17 -4.45 -3.95
CA GLY A 113 10.77 -4.19 -4.26
C GLY A 113 9.83 -4.58 -3.12
N CYS A 114 10.07 -5.72 -2.48
CA CYS A 114 9.27 -6.15 -1.33
C CYS A 114 9.42 -5.21 -0.14
N ILE A 115 10.63 -4.74 0.16
CA ILE A 115 10.89 -3.78 1.24
C ILE A 115 10.24 -2.43 0.93
N SER A 116 10.33 -1.97 -0.31
CA SER A 116 9.70 -0.72 -0.76
C SER A 116 8.19 -0.79 -0.60
N ASP A 117 7.55 -1.89 -1.02
CA ASP A 117 6.11 -2.10 -0.89
C ASP A 117 5.70 -2.16 0.59
N PHE A 118 6.44 -2.88 1.40
CA PHE A 118 6.22 -2.97 2.84
C PHE A 118 6.21 -1.58 3.50
N ASN A 119 7.23 -0.77 3.21
CA ASN A 119 7.35 0.58 3.77
C ASN A 119 6.24 1.51 3.27
N ARG A 120 5.86 1.40 1.99
CA ARG A 120 4.76 2.16 1.42
C ARG A 120 3.44 1.82 2.10
N CYS A 121 3.17 0.54 2.35
CA CYS A 121 1.97 0.10 3.05
C CYS A 121 1.89 0.69 4.45
N ILE A 122 3.01 0.74 5.18
CA ILE A 122 3.06 1.36 6.52
C ILE A 122 2.71 2.85 6.43
N ARG A 123 3.33 3.58 5.49
CA ARG A 123 3.08 5.03 5.33
C ARG A 123 1.63 5.32 4.97
N GLN A 124 1.07 4.59 4.00
CA GLN A 124 -0.32 4.77 3.58
C GLN A 124 -1.30 4.38 4.68
N LYS A 125 -1.04 3.28 5.37
CA LYS A 125 -1.84 2.87 6.52
C LYS A 125 -1.87 3.95 7.59
N ASN A 126 -0.72 4.51 7.93
CA ASN A 126 -0.63 5.57 8.93
C ASN A 126 -1.39 6.83 8.49
N LEU A 127 -1.35 7.17 7.21
CA LEU A 127 -2.12 8.29 6.65
C LEU A 127 -3.62 8.06 6.83
N PHE A 128 -4.12 6.88 6.47
CA PHE A 128 -5.54 6.56 6.63
C PHE A 128 -5.97 6.49 8.09
N LEU A 129 -5.11 6.02 8.99
CA LEU A 129 -5.38 6.06 10.43
C LEU A 129 -5.54 7.50 10.94
N LYS A 130 -4.70 8.42 10.47
CA LYS A 130 -4.83 9.85 10.80
C LYS A 130 -6.10 10.45 10.21
N HIS A 131 -6.50 10.04 9.02
CA HIS A 131 -7.77 10.46 8.43
C HIS A 131 -8.95 9.97 9.28
N LEU A 132 -8.91 8.74 9.77
CA LEU A 132 -9.94 8.21 10.66
C LEU A 132 -10.02 9.01 11.97
N GLU A 133 -8.88 9.40 12.54
CA GLU A 133 -8.87 10.26 13.73
C GLU A 133 -9.57 11.60 13.47
N ILE A 134 -9.31 12.22 12.32
CA ILE A 134 -9.95 13.48 11.95
C ILE A 134 -11.47 13.30 11.86
N LEU A 135 -11.94 12.22 11.24
CA LEU A 135 -13.37 11.92 11.13
C LEU A 135 -14.00 11.63 12.50
N GLU A 136 -13.29 10.93 13.35
CA GLU A 136 -13.76 10.60 14.70
C GLU A 136 -13.94 11.85 15.58
N GLN A 137 -13.01 12.80 15.48
CA GLN A 137 -13.07 14.06 16.24
C GLN A 137 -14.25 14.95 15.82
N ARG A 138 -14.85 14.71 14.66
CA ARG A 138 -15.99 15.51 14.17
C ARG A 138 -17.33 15.06 14.73
N LYS A 139 -17.40 13.89 15.33
CA LYS A 139 -18.64 13.35 15.87
C LYS A 139 -19.07 14.04 17.16
#